data_f946891f4963ceab1cdba13e54632acc
#
_entry.id   f946891f4963ceab1cdba13e54632acc
#
_cell.length_a   1.000
_cell.length_b   1.000
_cell.length_c   1.000
_cell.angle_alpha   90.00
_cell.angle_beta   90.00
_cell.angle_gamma   90.00
#
_symmetry.space_group_name_H-M   'P 1'
#
loop_
_entity.id
_entity.type
_entity.pdbx_description
1 polymer ?
#
loop_
_entity_poly.entity_id
_entity_poly.type
_entity_poly.pdbx_seq_one_letter_code
_entity_poly.pdbx_strand_id
1 'polypeptide(L)'
;NSVPSIDTPVCDMQVRHFNKDAAGLGDVEILSVSVDLPFALARYCGANGIDAVKTTSDHRDLDFGTKYGFAIEELRLLARGVIVIDQNDKIAYIQYVPEVTTEPDYDAALAVVKSLK
;
A
#
# COMPACT_ATOMS: atom_id res chain seq x y z
N ASN A 1 1.29 1.32 1.66
CA ASN A 1 1.49 1.15 0.22
C ASN A 1 0.20 1.45 -0.55
N SER A 2 0.34 1.87 -1.79
CA SER A 2 -0.77 2.25 -2.66
C SER A 2 -0.87 1.27 -3.82
N VAL A 3 -2.05 0.80 -4.12
CA VAL A 3 -2.31 -0.13 -5.24
C VAL A 3 -3.55 0.30 -6.02
N PRO A 4 -3.58 0.05 -7.36
CA PRO A 4 -4.77 0.35 -8.16
C PRO A 4 -6.00 -0.44 -7.73
N SER A 5 -5.87 -1.75 -7.54
CA SER A 5 -6.93 -2.61 -7.05
C SER A 5 -6.36 -3.93 -6.56
N ILE A 6 -6.87 -4.43 -5.43
CA ILE A 6 -6.49 -5.76 -4.91
C ILE A 6 -6.94 -6.90 -5.84
N ASP A 7 -7.80 -6.61 -6.78
CA ASP A 7 -8.32 -7.57 -7.75
C ASP A 7 -7.45 -7.66 -9.03
N THR A 8 -6.18 -7.30 -8.93
CA THR A 8 -5.20 -7.44 -10.02
C THR A 8 -3.99 -8.24 -9.52
N PRO A 9 -3.31 -9.00 -10.42
CA PRO A 9 -2.24 -9.90 -9.99
C PRO A 9 -1.06 -9.21 -9.28
N VAL A 10 -0.60 -8.08 -9.80
CA VAL A 10 0.55 -7.37 -9.21
C VAL A 10 0.18 -6.73 -7.88
N CYS A 11 -1.04 -6.20 -7.77
CA CYS A 11 -1.52 -5.63 -6.50
C CYS A 11 -1.64 -6.71 -5.42
N ASP A 12 -2.17 -7.87 -5.78
CA ASP A 12 -2.24 -9.01 -4.89
C ASP A 12 -0.84 -9.44 -4.41
N MET A 13 0.13 -9.54 -5.32
CA MET A 13 1.51 -9.85 -4.97
C MET A 13 2.11 -8.81 -4.02
N GLN A 14 1.85 -7.53 -4.26
CA GLN A 14 2.37 -6.45 -3.41
C GLN A 14 1.83 -6.54 -1.99
N VAL A 15 0.54 -6.73 -1.82
CA VAL A 15 -0.08 -6.84 -0.50
C VAL A 15 0.43 -8.09 0.23
N ARG A 16 0.52 -9.22 -0.46
CA ARG A 16 1.05 -10.46 0.12
C ARG A 16 2.51 -10.34 0.54
N HIS A 17 3.31 -9.65 -0.26
CA HIS A 17 4.72 -9.43 0.04
C HIS A 17 4.88 -8.64 1.35
N PHE A 18 4.16 -7.53 1.48
CA PHE A 18 4.19 -6.73 2.71
C PHE A 18 3.60 -7.47 3.91
N ASN A 19 2.56 -8.28 3.69
CA ASN A 19 1.99 -9.07 4.78
C ASN A 19 3.01 -10.08 5.33
N LYS A 20 3.76 -10.72 4.45
CA LYS A 20 4.82 -11.65 4.83
C LYS A 20 5.95 -10.94 5.59
N ASP A 21 6.38 -9.79 5.08
CA ASP A 21 7.50 -9.05 5.67
C ASP A 21 7.13 -8.37 6.98
N ALA A 22 5.85 -8.06 7.20
CA ALA A 22 5.36 -7.41 8.40
C ALA A 22 5.75 -8.16 9.67
N ALA A 23 5.77 -9.47 9.62
CA ALA A 23 6.11 -10.33 10.76
C ALA A 23 7.53 -10.06 11.31
N GLY A 24 8.45 -9.59 10.47
CA GLY A 24 9.82 -9.30 10.86
C GLY A 24 10.10 -7.84 11.24
N LEU A 25 9.11 -6.95 11.14
CA LEU A 25 9.31 -5.53 11.32
C LEU A 25 9.00 -5.00 12.74
N GLY A 26 8.35 -5.79 13.59
CA GLY A 26 8.02 -5.38 14.97
C GLY A 26 6.96 -4.29 15.03
N ASP A 27 7.29 -3.14 15.64
CA ASP A 27 6.35 -2.04 15.89
C ASP A 27 6.06 -1.18 14.65
N VAL A 28 5.89 -1.79 13.50
CA VAL A 28 5.57 -1.09 12.26
C VAL A 28 4.16 -1.43 11.84
N GLU A 29 3.34 -0.42 11.61
CA GLU A 29 2.01 -0.60 11.05
C GLU A 29 2.09 -0.49 9.53
N ILE A 30 1.56 -1.48 8.82
CA ILE A 30 1.52 -1.49 7.37
C ILE A 30 0.09 -1.30 6.90
N LEU A 31 -0.13 -0.25 6.11
CA LEU A 31 -1.41 0.05 5.50
C LEU A 31 -1.33 -0.18 4.00
N SER A 32 -2.37 -0.77 3.44
CA SER A 32 -2.54 -0.88 1.99
C SER A 32 -3.78 -0.07 1.61
N VAL A 33 -3.61 0.86 0.67
CA VAL A 33 -4.68 1.77 0.26
C VAL A 33 -5.04 1.53 -1.20
N SER A 34 -6.31 1.41 -1.48
CA SER A 34 -6.84 1.33 -2.85
C SER A 34 -8.20 2.01 -2.90
N VAL A 35 -8.81 2.06 -4.09
CA VAL A 35 -10.19 2.54 -4.24
C VAL A 35 -11.22 1.42 -4.25
N ASP A 36 -10.79 0.20 -3.95
CA ASP A 36 -11.73 -0.91 -3.74
C ASP A 36 -12.66 -0.59 -2.59
N LEU A 37 -13.89 -1.11 -2.65
CA LEU A 37 -14.84 -0.90 -1.55
C LEU A 37 -14.37 -1.61 -0.28
N PRO A 38 -14.67 -1.09 0.91
CA PRO A 38 -14.28 -1.73 2.16
C PRO A 38 -14.76 -3.18 2.29
N PHE A 39 -15.92 -3.49 1.74
CA PHE A 39 -16.45 -4.85 1.74
C PHE A 39 -15.60 -5.80 0.88
N ALA A 40 -15.14 -5.32 -0.27
CA ALA A 40 -14.27 -6.10 -1.15
C ALA A 40 -12.90 -6.34 -0.50
N LEU A 41 -12.37 -5.34 0.18
CA LEU A 41 -11.09 -5.44 0.91
C LEU A 41 -11.18 -6.46 2.05
N ALA A 42 -12.27 -6.43 2.82
CA ALA A 42 -12.49 -7.39 3.90
C ALA A 42 -12.58 -8.82 3.38
N ARG A 43 -13.28 -9.03 2.27
CA ARG A 43 -13.41 -10.33 1.62
C ARG A 43 -12.05 -10.84 1.13
N TYR A 44 -11.27 -9.97 0.50
CA TYR A 44 -9.93 -10.30 0.02
C TYR A 44 -9.03 -10.75 1.17
N CYS A 45 -8.98 -9.99 2.26
CA CYS A 45 -8.15 -10.33 3.42
C CYS A 45 -8.54 -11.68 4.03
N GLY A 46 -9.83 -11.93 4.19
CA GLY A 46 -10.33 -13.19 4.73
C GLY A 46 -10.02 -14.39 3.85
N ALA A 47 -10.18 -14.24 2.53
CA ALA A 47 -9.94 -15.32 1.58
C ALA A 47 -8.45 -15.65 1.39
N ASN A 48 -7.56 -14.67 1.62
CA ASN A 48 -6.12 -14.80 1.30
C ASN A 48 -5.22 -14.80 2.54
N GLY A 49 -5.79 -14.83 3.74
CA GLY A 49 -5.02 -14.88 4.97
C GLY A 49 -4.18 -13.63 5.22
N ILE A 50 -4.65 -12.47 4.80
CA ILE A 50 -3.97 -11.18 5.02
C ILE A 50 -4.39 -10.65 6.40
N ASP A 51 -3.50 -10.75 7.37
CA ASP A 51 -3.78 -10.38 8.77
C ASP A 51 -2.80 -9.36 9.36
N ALA A 52 -1.62 -9.20 8.77
CA ALA A 52 -0.59 -8.29 9.26
C ALA A 52 -0.61 -6.92 8.54
N VAL A 53 -1.31 -6.81 7.43
CA VAL A 53 -1.52 -5.56 6.68
C VAL A 53 -2.97 -5.14 6.86
N LYS A 54 -3.18 -3.87 7.23
CA LYS A 54 -4.52 -3.29 7.27
C LYS A 54 -4.84 -2.72 5.90
N THR A 55 -5.99 -3.10 5.36
CA THR A 55 -6.48 -2.54 4.09
C THR A 55 -7.42 -1.39 4.35
N THR A 56 -7.26 -0.33 3.60
CA THR A 56 -8.07 0.89 3.71
C THR A 56 -8.55 1.31 2.35
N SER A 57 -9.73 1.94 2.30
CA SER A 57 -10.36 2.34 1.05
C SER A 57 -10.37 3.86 0.90
N ASP A 58 -9.92 4.31 -0.26
CA ASP A 58 -9.93 5.71 -0.67
C ASP A 58 -11.06 6.00 -1.69
N HIS A 59 -12.05 5.11 -1.77
CA HIS A 59 -13.05 5.14 -2.84
C HIS A 59 -13.97 6.36 -2.80
N ARG A 60 -14.20 6.89 -1.61
CA ARG A 60 -15.22 7.95 -1.44
C ARG A 60 -14.77 9.27 -2.05
N ASP A 61 -13.64 9.80 -1.60
CA ASP A 61 -13.21 11.15 -1.95
C ASP A 61 -11.83 11.20 -2.62
N LEU A 62 -11.14 10.08 -2.75
CA LEU A 62 -9.74 10.02 -3.22
C LEU A 62 -8.83 10.96 -2.40
N ASP A 63 -9.13 11.10 -1.11
CA ASP A 63 -8.43 12.02 -0.23
C ASP A 63 -6.94 11.69 -0.10
N PHE A 64 -6.64 10.41 0.16
CA PHE A 64 -5.26 9.94 0.21
C PHE A 64 -4.57 10.13 -1.15
N GLY A 65 -5.20 9.69 -2.23
CA GLY A 65 -4.62 9.77 -3.57
C GLY A 65 -4.31 11.21 -3.97
N THR A 66 -5.20 12.12 -3.67
CA THR A 66 -5.02 13.54 -3.98
C THR A 66 -3.92 14.17 -3.15
N LYS A 67 -3.92 13.91 -1.83
CA LYS A 67 -2.95 14.53 -0.91
C LYS A 67 -1.53 14.00 -1.10
N TYR A 68 -1.37 12.71 -1.42
CA TYR A 68 -0.06 12.10 -1.57
C TYR A 68 0.38 11.95 -3.03
N GLY A 69 -0.43 12.42 -3.98
CA GLY A 69 -0.06 12.43 -5.39
C GLY A 69 -0.21 11.09 -6.11
N PHE A 70 -1.02 10.18 -5.59
CA PHE A 70 -1.25 8.86 -6.20
C PHE A 70 -2.52 8.77 -7.04
N ALA A 71 -3.38 9.79 -7.04
CA ALA A 71 -4.64 9.72 -7.76
C ALA A 71 -4.43 9.74 -9.27
N ILE A 72 -4.99 8.74 -9.96
CA ILE A 72 -5.11 8.73 -11.42
C ILE A 72 -6.54 9.17 -11.73
N GLU A 73 -6.71 10.46 -11.97
CA GLU A 73 -8.04 11.09 -12.05
C GLU A 73 -8.92 10.49 -13.14
N GLU A 74 -8.36 10.24 -14.32
CA GLU A 74 -9.08 9.72 -15.47
C GLU A 74 -9.67 8.33 -15.22
N LEU A 75 -9.01 7.53 -14.41
CA LEU A 75 -9.43 6.17 -14.08
C LEU A 75 -10.11 6.08 -12.73
N ARG A 76 -9.97 7.12 -11.92
CA ARG A 76 -10.40 7.16 -10.52
C ARG A 76 -9.82 5.99 -9.73
N LEU A 77 -8.54 5.73 -9.96
CA LEU A 77 -7.74 4.70 -9.28
C LEU A 77 -6.53 5.34 -8.62
N LEU A 78 -5.84 4.57 -7.79
CA LEU A 78 -4.56 4.98 -7.23
C LEU A 78 -3.41 4.38 -8.04
N ALA A 79 -2.36 5.17 -8.25
CA ALA A 79 -1.11 4.67 -8.78
C ALA A 79 -0.44 3.75 -7.76
N ARG A 80 0.41 2.84 -8.24
CA ARG A 80 1.18 1.96 -7.38
C ARG A 80 2.33 2.74 -6.73
N GLY A 81 2.59 2.47 -5.48
CA GLY A 81 3.74 3.05 -4.81
C GLY A 81 3.84 2.68 -3.34
N VAL A 82 4.87 3.22 -2.72
CA VAL A 82 5.16 2.97 -1.31
C VAL A 82 5.54 4.29 -0.64
N ILE A 83 5.05 4.51 0.56
CA ILE A 83 5.42 5.63 1.42
C ILE A 83 5.85 5.07 2.77
N VAL A 84 6.97 5.54 3.29
CA VAL A 84 7.39 5.27 4.67
C VAL A 84 7.28 6.56 5.47
N ILE A 85 6.54 6.49 6.57
CA ILE A 85 6.30 7.63 7.46
C ILE A 85 6.99 7.34 8.78
N ASP A 86 7.78 8.30 9.27
CA ASP A 86 8.52 8.15 10.52
C ASP A 86 7.67 8.42 11.75
N GLN A 87 8.28 8.30 12.93
CA GLN A 87 7.60 8.51 14.22
C GLN A 87 7.11 9.95 14.44
N ASN A 88 7.62 10.90 13.67
CA ASN A 88 7.24 12.30 13.73
C ASN A 88 6.22 12.70 12.66
N ASP A 89 5.58 11.70 12.03
CA ASP A 89 4.60 11.86 10.95
C ASP A 89 5.16 12.56 9.71
N LYS A 90 6.46 12.38 9.47
CA LYS A 90 7.12 12.91 8.27
C LYS A 90 7.40 11.80 7.28
N ILE A 91 7.32 12.11 6.00
CA ILE A 91 7.63 11.17 4.93
C ILE A 91 9.15 10.98 4.89
N ALA A 92 9.60 9.75 5.21
CA ALA A 92 11.01 9.37 5.17
C ALA A 92 11.41 8.79 3.81
N TYR A 93 10.45 8.25 3.07
CA TYR A 93 10.69 7.62 1.78
C TYR A 93 9.40 7.60 0.98
N ILE A 94 9.49 7.84 -0.33
CA ILE A 94 8.36 7.71 -1.23
C ILE A 94 8.84 7.19 -2.59
N GLN A 95 8.11 6.22 -3.13
CA GLN A 95 8.33 5.72 -4.49
C GLN A 95 7.01 5.71 -5.24
N TYR A 96 7.00 6.33 -6.41
CA TYR A 96 5.91 6.21 -7.38
C TYR A 96 6.34 5.21 -8.45
N VAL A 97 5.54 4.19 -8.69
CA VAL A 97 5.81 3.19 -9.73
C VAL A 97 5.03 3.59 -10.99
N PRO A 98 5.72 3.99 -12.08
CA PRO A 98 5.05 4.55 -13.26
C PRO A 98 4.19 3.54 -14.02
N GLU A 99 4.52 2.25 -13.93
CA GLU A 99 3.78 1.20 -14.64
C GLU A 99 2.96 0.36 -13.67
N VAL A 100 1.65 0.25 -13.91
CA VAL A 100 0.74 -0.47 -13.01
C VAL A 100 1.05 -1.97 -12.91
N THR A 101 1.78 -2.51 -13.87
CA THR A 101 2.17 -3.93 -13.90
C THR A 101 3.53 -4.21 -13.27
N THR A 102 4.25 -3.17 -12.81
CA THR A 102 5.57 -3.30 -12.20
C THR A 102 5.44 -3.26 -10.68
N GLU A 103 6.13 -4.17 -9.98
CA GLU A 103 6.16 -4.15 -8.52
C GLU A 103 7.05 -3.02 -8.00
N PRO A 104 6.78 -2.49 -6.78
CA PRO A 104 7.67 -1.51 -6.17
C PRO A 104 8.99 -2.14 -5.73
N ASP A 105 9.95 -1.29 -5.35
CA ASP A 105 11.21 -1.74 -4.76
C ASP A 105 10.98 -2.01 -3.27
N TYR A 106 10.64 -3.25 -2.93
CA TYR A 106 10.37 -3.66 -1.55
C TYR A 106 11.60 -3.50 -0.65
N ASP A 107 12.76 -3.89 -1.14
CA ASP A 107 13.99 -3.86 -0.35
C ASP A 107 14.39 -2.44 0.04
N ALA A 108 14.24 -1.49 -0.87
CA ALA A 108 14.52 -0.08 -0.59
C ALA A 108 13.58 0.46 0.49
N ALA A 109 12.28 0.17 0.40
CA ALA A 109 11.31 0.61 1.40
C ALA A 109 11.58 -0.02 2.77
N LEU A 110 11.85 -1.33 2.81
CA LEU A 110 12.13 -2.05 4.04
C LEU A 110 13.44 -1.60 4.69
N ALA A 111 14.46 -1.27 3.88
CA ALA A 111 15.72 -0.73 4.40
C ALA A 111 15.50 0.60 5.13
N VAL A 112 14.65 1.47 4.59
CA VAL A 112 14.30 2.74 5.25
C VAL A 112 13.57 2.48 6.57
N VAL A 113 12.59 1.57 6.58
CA VAL A 113 11.86 1.22 7.80
C VAL A 113 12.81 0.74 8.88
N LYS A 114 13.74 -0.15 8.54
CA LYS A 114 14.73 -0.68 9.49
C LYS A 114 15.66 0.40 10.02
N SER A 115 16.00 1.39 9.20
CA SER A 115 16.87 2.50 9.61
C SER A 115 16.20 3.45 10.61
N LEU A 116 14.88 3.45 10.70
CA LEU A 116 14.12 4.31 11.60
C LEU A 116 13.91 3.70 13.00
N LYS A 117 14.33 2.49 13.19
CA LYS A 117 14.20 1.78 14.48
C LYS A 117 15.32 2.03 15.44
#